data_568c76a9614fc3cd074ab69c1c9d60bc
#
_entry.id   568c76a9614fc3cd074ab69c1c9d60bc
#
_cell.length_a   1.000
_cell.length_b   1.000
_cell.length_c   1.000
_cell.angle_alpha   90.00
_cell.angle_beta   90.00
_cell.angle_gamma   90.00
#
_symmetry.space_group_name_H-M   'P 1'
#
loop_
_entity.id
_entity.type
_entity.pdbx_description
1 polymer ?
#
loop_
_entity_poly.entity_id
_entity_poly.type
_entity_poly.pdbx_seq_one_letter_code
_entity_poly.pdbx_strand_id
1 'polypeptide(L)'
;MVLGAVEYEPLCYIVRNMRRLDRDEVFATGYPMPPDSETSDDELMVQRTYDAATRDGCGWIASLAGEPIAVIGITMLWPGVASVWMYATDSWEKVALALTRWAKKAIFQIMSDANIHRAQCWSLSGHDTAHRWLRHLGASEECVSPGYGRDGETFHLFGWSKGRDF
;
A
#
# COMPACT_ATOMS: atom_id res chain seq x y z
N MET A 1 11.47 -3.51 -15.22
CA MET A 1 10.80 -2.69 -14.21
C MET A 1 11.78 -1.65 -13.70
N VAL A 2 11.33 -0.41 -13.62
CA VAL A 2 12.06 0.72 -13.00
C VAL A 2 11.28 1.12 -11.76
N LEU A 3 11.99 1.41 -10.66
CA LEU A 3 11.43 2.02 -9.47
C LEU A 3 11.93 3.46 -9.38
N GLY A 4 11.00 4.39 -9.31
CA GLY A 4 11.26 5.82 -9.18
C GLY A 4 10.58 6.39 -7.94
N ALA A 5 10.92 7.63 -7.58
CA ALA A 5 10.21 8.38 -6.56
C ALA A 5 8.73 8.55 -6.93
N VAL A 6 7.89 8.81 -5.94
CA VAL A 6 6.48 9.10 -6.20
C VAL A 6 6.37 10.51 -6.79
N GLU A 7 5.92 10.57 -8.03
CA GLU A 7 5.60 11.80 -8.76
C GLU A 7 4.09 11.92 -8.95
N TYR A 8 3.57 13.13 -8.99
CA TYR A 8 2.13 13.39 -8.95
C TYR A 8 1.39 12.82 -10.17
N GLU A 9 1.87 13.08 -11.39
CA GLU A 9 1.19 12.62 -12.62
C GLU A 9 1.16 11.08 -12.77
N PRO A 10 2.27 10.34 -12.61
CA PRO A 10 2.24 8.89 -12.58
C PRO A 10 1.33 8.32 -11.49
N LEU A 11 1.25 8.96 -10.33
CA LEU A 11 0.34 8.56 -9.26
C LEU A 11 -1.12 8.76 -9.66
N CYS A 12 -1.48 9.89 -10.28
CA CYS A 12 -2.82 10.12 -10.84
C CYS A 12 -3.23 9.00 -11.82
N TYR A 13 -2.30 8.59 -12.68
CA TYR A 13 -2.55 7.49 -13.61
C TYR A 13 -2.88 6.18 -12.87
N ILE A 14 -2.09 5.81 -11.85
CA ILE A 14 -2.32 4.59 -11.08
C ILE A 14 -3.67 4.63 -10.35
N VAL A 15 -4.01 5.75 -9.69
CA VAL A 15 -5.29 5.89 -8.95
C VAL A 15 -6.49 5.72 -9.89
N ARG A 16 -6.47 6.37 -11.06
CA ARG A 16 -7.56 6.30 -12.05
C ARG A 16 -7.72 4.91 -12.67
N ASN A 17 -6.63 4.15 -12.78
CA ASN A 17 -6.59 2.81 -13.39
C ASN A 17 -6.39 1.70 -12.35
N MET A 18 -6.68 1.97 -11.08
CA MET A 18 -6.51 1.03 -9.97
C MET A 18 -7.35 -0.22 -10.19
N ARG A 19 -6.77 -1.39 -9.90
CA ARG A 19 -7.49 -2.67 -9.88
C ARG A 19 -8.70 -2.57 -8.96
N ARG A 20 -9.78 -3.25 -9.33
CA ARG A 20 -11.04 -3.19 -8.58
C ARG A 20 -10.85 -3.52 -7.09
N LEU A 21 -10.19 -4.62 -6.75
CA LEU A 21 -10.01 -5.02 -5.35
C LEU A 21 -9.14 -4.05 -4.55
N ASP A 22 -8.09 -3.48 -5.17
CA ASP A 22 -7.29 -2.44 -4.53
C ASP A 22 -8.14 -1.19 -4.27
N ARG A 23 -9.00 -0.82 -5.23
CA ARG A 23 -9.92 0.31 -5.11
C ARG A 23 -10.93 0.08 -3.99
N ASP A 24 -11.58 -1.09 -3.98
CA ASP A 24 -12.53 -1.47 -2.95
C ASP A 24 -11.87 -1.41 -1.56
N GLU A 25 -10.63 -1.92 -1.41
CA GLU A 25 -9.87 -1.92 -0.15
C GLU A 25 -9.53 -0.51 0.33
N VAL A 26 -8.95 0.31 -0.56
CA VAL A 26 -8.49 1.66 -0.22
C VAL A 26 -9.65 2.58 0.14
N PHE A 27 -10.74 2.52 -0.61
CA PHE A 27 -11.90 3.39 -0.35
C PHE A 27 -12.77 2.90 0.80
N ALA A 28 -12.72 1.64 1.17
CA ALA A 28 -13.41 1.13 2.35
C ALA A 28 -12.85 1.67 3.68
N THR A 29 -11.63 2.15 3.71
CA THR A 29 -10.99 2.74 4.91
C THR A 29 -10.79 4.25 4.81
N GLY A 30 -11.19 4.87 3.70
CA GLY A 30 -11.10 6.31 3.48
C GLY A 30 -12.32 7.07 4.01
N TYR A 31 -12.12 8.34 4.38
CA TYR A 31 -13.25 9.25 4.56
C TYR A 31 -13.78 9.63 3.18
N PRO A 32 -15.09 9.45 2.92
CA PRO A 32 -15.69 9.94 1.69
C PRO A 32 -15.61 11.46 1.63
N MET A 33 -15.51 12.01 0.42
CA MET A 33 -15.65 13.45 0.26
C MET A 33 -17.08 13.88 0.61
N PRO A 34 -17.25 15.08 1.19
CA PRO A 34 -18.57 15.67 1.33
C PRO A 34 -19.27 15.76 -0.04
N PRO A 35 -20.60 15.55 -0.08
CA PRO A 35 -21.36 15.58 -1.34
C PRO A 35 -21.18 16.86 -2.17
N ASP A 36 -20.92 17.98 -1.49
CA ASP A 36 -20.74 19.32 -2.10
C ASP A 36 -19.27 19.64 -2.39
N SER A 37 -18.36 18.66 -2.26
CA SER A 37 -16.94 18.91 -2.53
C SER A 37 -16.67 19.01 -4.03
N GLU A 38 -15.91 20.02 -4.43
CA GLU A 38 -15.38 20.12 -5.79
C GLU A 38 -14.23 19.12 -6.06
N THR A 39 -13.64 18.54 -5.01
CA THR A 39 -12.55 17.54 -5.09
C THR A 39 -13.14 16.15 -5.18
N SER A 40 -12.73 15.37 -6.15
CA SER A 40 -13.13 13.96 -6.27
C SER A 40 -12.42 13.06 -5.25
N ASP A 41 -13.00 11.89 -4.97
CA ASP A 41 -12.35 10.86 -4.13
C ASP A 41 -10.98 10.44 -4.67
N ASP A 42 -10.83 10.38 -6.00
CA ASP A 42 -9.56 10.06 -6.66
C ASP A 42 -8.49 11.14 -6.40
N GLU A 43 -8.85 12.41 -6.51
CA GLU A 43 -7.93 13.53 -6.22
C GLU A 43 -7.50 13.54 -4.76
N LEU A 44 -8.43 13.29 -3.84
CA LEU A 44 -8.13 13.17 -2.43
C LEU A 44 -7.17 11.99 -2.16
N MET A 45 -7.40 10.85 -2.82
CA MET A 45 -6.54 9.67 -2.71
C MET A 45 -5.13 9.96 -3.24
N VAL A 46 -5.02 10.63 -4.39
CA VAL A 46 -3.72 11.07 -4.95
C VAL A 46 -2.99 11.95 -3.95
N GLN A 47 -3.66 12.98 -3.41
CA GLN A 47 -3.03 13.91 -2.47
C GLN A 47 -2.56 13.20 -1.19
N ARG A 48 -3.40 12.35 -0.60
CA ARG A 48 -3.05 11.58 0.60
C ARG A 48 -1.88 10.65 0.38
N THR A 49 -1.87 9.94 -0.75
CA THR A 49 -0.76 9.03 -1.08
C THR A 49 0.53 9.79 -1.34
N TYR A 50 0.44 10.93 -2.05
CA TYR A 50 1.60 11.77 -2.30
C TYR A 50 2.21 12.29 -1.00
N ASP A 51 1.37 12.78 -0.08
CA ASP A 51 1.82 13.26 1.23
C ASP A 51 2.40 12.11 2.07
N ALA A 52 1.74 10.95 2.12
CA ALA A 52 2.23 9.76 2.81
C ALA A 52 3.58 9.28 2.29
N ALA A 53 3.80 9.37 0.97
CA ALA A 53 5.05 8.95 0.34
C ALA A 53 6.19 9.96 0.44
N THR A 54 5.90 11.25 0.64
CA THR A 54 6.92 12.31 0.52
C THR A 54 7.16 13.09 1.81
N ARG A 55 6.21 13.08 2.73
CA ARG A 55 6.29 13.81 4.02
C ARG A 55 6.34 12.90 5.23
N ASP A 56 5.43 11.90 5.27
CA ASP A 56 5.22 11.07 6.46
C ASP A 56 5.94 9.71 6.37
N GLY A 57 6.64 9.47 5.26
CA GLY A 57 7.30 8.20 4.99
C GLY A 57 8.12 8.22 3.71
N CYS A 58 8.12 7.09 3.02
CA CYS A 58 8.73 6.95 1.71
C CYS A 58 7.88 6.06 0.80
N GLY A 59 7.95 6.34 -0.50
CA GLY A 59 7.21 5.57 -1.50
C GLY A 59 7.92 5.51 -2.84
N TRP A 60 7.52 4.53 -3.64
CA TRP A 60 8.08 4.28 -4.98
C TRP A 60 6.97 3.92 -5.97
N ILE A 61 7.14 4.37 -7.20
CA ILE A 61 6.34 3.94 -8.34
C ILE A 61 7.12 2.90 -9.13
N ALA A 62 6.50 1.75 -9.36
CA ALA A 62 6.99 0.71 -10.24
C ALA A 62 6.42 0.91 -11.65
N SER A 63 7.31 1.12 -12.62
CA SER A 63 6.95 1.32 -14.02
C SER A 63 7.61 0.27 -14.92
N LEU A 64 6.96 -0.05 -16.04
CA LEU A 64 7.50 -0.91 -17.09
C LEU A 64 7.27 -0.25 -18.46
N ALA A 65 8.36 -0.07 -19.21
CA ALA A 65 8.33 0.59 -20.53
C ALA A 65 7.64 1.97 -20.51
N GLY A 66 7.80 2.73 -19.41
CA GLY A 66 7.20 4.05 -19.22
C GLY A 66 5.77 4.04 -18.66
N GLU A 67 5.10 2.90 -18.60
CA GLU A 67 3.76 2.76 -17.98
C GLU A 67 3.89 2.65 -16.46
N PRO A 68 3.29 3.57 -15.65
CA PRO A 68 3.19 3.43 -14.21
C PRO A 68 2.22 2.31 -13.87
N ILE A 69 2.66 1.33 -13.04
CA ILE A 69 1.85 0.12 -12.80
C ILE A 69 1.44 -0.01 -11.33
N ALA A 70 2.35 0.28 -10.41
CA ALA A 70 2.07 0.15 -8.99
C ALA A 70 2.74 1.26 -8.19
N VAL A 71 2.14 1.62 -7.09
CA VAL A 71 2.76 2.45 -6.04
C VAL A 71 2.82 1.64 -4.76
N ILE A 72 3.96 1.71 -4.07
CA ILE A 72 4.21 1.04 -2.79
C ILE A 72 4.90 2.02 -1.85
N GLY A 73 4.57 1.98 -0.58
CA GLY A 73 5.21 2.85 0.40
C GLY A 73 5.11 2.38 1.84
N ILE A 74 5.79 3.15 2.68
CA ILE A 74 5.84 2.99 4.13
C ILE A 74 5.60 4.35 4.75
N THR A 75 4.67 4.44 5.70
CA THR A 75 4.33 5.66 6.44
C THR A 75 4.48 5.40 7.94
N MET A 76 5.14 6.29 8.66
CA MET A 76 5.28 6.17 10.11
C MET A 76 3.94 6.44 10.79
N LEU A 77 3.51 5.51 11.65
CA LEU A 77 2.35 5.69 12.53
C LEU A 77 2.75 6.39 13.83
N TRP A 78 3.84 5.93 14.42
CA TRP A 78 4.53 6.51 15.59
C TRP A 78 5.96 5.94 15.65
N PRO A 79 6.84 6.44 16.51
CA PRO A 79 8.23 5.98 16.57
C PRO A 79 8.35 4.45 16.66
N GLY A 80 9.04 3.85 15.69
CA GLY A 80 9.29 2.41 15.61
C GLY A 80 8.18 1.57 15.01
N VAL A 81 7.03 2.16 14.66
CA VAL A 81 5.90 1.45 14.02
C VAL A 81 5.48 2.15 12.73
N ALA A 82 5.33 1.38 11.67
CA ALA A 82 4.97 1.87 10.35
C ALA A 82 3.80 1.11 9.73
N SER A 83 3.05 1.80 8.89
CA SER A 83 2.09 1.21 7.96
C SER A 83 2.77 1.01 6.61
N VAL A 84 2.63 -0.19 6.04
CA VAL A 84 2.96 -0.45 4.63
C VAL A 84 1.70 -0.43 3.81
N TRP A 85 1.78 0.11 2.61
CA TRP A 85 0.65 0.20 1.71
C TRP A 85 1.10 0.02 0.26
N MET A 86 0.21 -0.53 -0.56
CA MET A 86 0.43 -0.71 -1.98
C MET A 86 -0.90 -0.81 -2.72
N TYR A 87 -0.96 -0.26 -3.92
CA TYR A 87 -2.01 -0.54 -4.88
C TYR A 87 -1.48 -0.43 -6.32
N ALA A 88 -2.19 -1.03 -7.26
CA ALA A 88 -1.70 -1.20 -8.61
C ALA A 88 -2.81 -1.13 -9.66
N THR A 89 -2.42 -0.98 -10.92
CA THR A 89 -3.28 -1.15 -12.09
C THR A 89 -3.46 -2.63 -12.43
N ASP A 90 -4.36 -2.94 -13.37
CA ASP A 90 -4.55 -4.31 -13.88
C ASP A 90 -3.30 -4.89 -14.57
N SER A 91 -2.32 -4.03 -14.90
CA SER A 91 -1.01 -4.46 -15.39
C SER A 91 -0.06 -5.03 -14.32
N TRP A 92 -0.51 -5.17 -13.05
CA TRP A 92 0.26 -5.65 -11.90
C TRP A 92 1.12 -6.88 -12.17
N GLU A 93 0.58 -7.87 -12.87
CA GLU A 93 1.27 -9.15 -13.14
C GLU A 93 2.59 -8.96 -13.88
N LYS A 94 2.69 -7.91 -14.71
CA LYS A 94 3.91 -7.58 -15.47
C LYS A 94 5.11 -7.20 -14.58
N VAL A 95 4.87 -6.69 -13.38
CA VAL A 95 5.90 -6.24 -12.44
C VAL A 95 5.96 -7.06 -11.14
N ALA A 96 4.96 -7.87 -10.86
CA ALA A 96 4.78 -8.59 -9.60
C ALA A 96 6.04 -9.32 -9.11
N LEU A 97 6.68 -10.12 -9.97
CA LEU A 97 7.88 -10.88 -9.59
C LEU A 97 9.08 -9.98 -9.27
N ALA A 98 9.29 -8.95 -10.08
CA ALA A 98 10.41 -8.03 -9.90
C ALA A 98 10.19 -7.16 -8.65
N LEU A 99 8.97 -6.67 -8.43
CA LEU A 99 8.60 -5.89 -7.25
C LEU A 99 8.68 -6.74 -5.97
N THR A 100 8.26 -8.00 -6.02
CA THR A 100 8.38 -8.94 -4.89
C THR A 100 9.83 -9.15 -4.47
N ARG A 101 10.73 -9.36 -5.45
CA ARG A 101 12.16 -9.54 -5.18
C ARG A 101 12.78 -8.29 -4.55
N TRP A 102 12.39 -7.12 -5.04
CA TRP A 102 12.83 -5.86 -4.47
C TRP A 102 12.26 -5.66 -3.06
N ALA A 103 10.95 -5.83 -2.88
CA ALA A 103 10.28 -5.61 -1.61
C ALA A 103 10.85 -6.49 -0.48
N LYS A 104 11.16 -7.76 -0.76
CA LYS A 104 11.82 -8.66 0.21
C LYS A 104 13.15 -8.14 0.74
N LYS A 105 13.90 -7.41 -0.08
CA LYS A 105 15.18 -6.81 0.34
C LYS A 105 14.97 -5.45 0.98
N ALA A 106 14.12 -4.62 0.35
CA ALA A 106 13.93 -3.24 0.73
C ALA A 106 13.21 -3.09 2.08
N ILE A 107 12.16 -3.88 2.33
CA ILE A 107 11.37 -3.78 3.58
C ILE A 107 12.29 -3.93 4.79
N PHE A 108 13.08 -5.00 4.85
CA PHE A 108 13.96 -5.24 6.01
C PHE A 108 15.06 -4.20 6.15
N GLN A 109 15.64 -3.75 5.03
CA GLN A 109 16.65 -2.71 5.05
C GLN A 109 16.08 -1.38 5.56
N ILE A 110 14.93 -0.95 5.04
CA ILE A 110 14.27 0.29 5.45
C ILE A 110 13.86 0.22 6.92
N MET A 111 13.30 -0.91 7.37
CA MET A 111 12.94 -1.10 8.77
C MET A 111 14.16 -1.00 9.69
N SER A 112 15.28 -1.57 9.29
CA SER A 112 16.54 -1.50 10.05
C SER A 112 17.09 -0.08 10.10
N ASP A 113 17.19 0.60 8.96
CA ASP A 113 17.78 1.93 8.84
C ASP A 113 16.95 3.00 9.56
N ALA A 114 15.62 2.86 9.53
CA ALA A 114 14.68 3.76 10.21
C ALA A 114 14.36 3.34 11.64
N ASN A 115 15.03 2.32 12.19
CA ASN A 115 14.77 1.76 13.52
C ASN A 115 13.30 1.38 13.75
N ILE A 116 12.65 0.81 12.71
CA ILE A 116 11.29 0.32 12.76
C ILE A 116 11.33 -1.11 13.30
N HIS A 117 10.65 -1.35 14.43
CA HIS A 117 10.56 -2.69 15.02
C HIS A 117 9.26 -3.42 14.61
N ARG A 118 8.31 -2.68 13.99
CA ARG A 118 7.05 -3.23 13.49
C ARG A 118 6.59 -2.51 12.22
N ALA A 119 6.25 -3.28 11.20
CA ALA A 119 5.48 -2.80 10.06
C ALA A 119 4.16 -3.57 9.99
N GLN A 120 3.10 -2.93 9.53
CA GLN A 120 1.78 -3.55 9.43
C GLN A 120 0.98 -2.99 8.25
N CYS A 121 -0.01 -3.75 7.81
CA CYS A 121 -1.05 -3.28 6.89
C CYS A 121 -2.38 -3.97 7.16
N TRP A 122 -3.45 -3.28 6.84
CA TRP A 122 -4.79 -3.83 6.78
C TRP A 122 -5.10 -4.23 5.33
N SER A 123 -5.73 -5.38 5.14
CA SER A 123 -6.16 -5.82 3.81
C SER A 123 -7.59 -6.34 3.85
N LEU A 124 -8.36 -6.01 2.83
CA LEU A 124 -9.77 -6.35 2.70
C LEU A 124 -9.97 -7.87 2.65
N SER A 125 -10.96 -8.39 3.37
CA SER A 125 -11.38 -9.79 3.27
C SER A 125 -11.79 -10.11 1.84
N GLY A 126 -11.30 -11.26 1.32
CA GLY A 126 -11.51 -11.62 -0.08
C GLY A 126 -10.47 -11.09 -1.06
N HIS A 127 -9.53 -10.25 -0.60
CA HIS A 127 -8.40 -9.85 -1.44
C HIS A 127 -7.27 -10.91 -1.41
N ASP A 128 -7.61 -12.14 -1.82
CA ASP A 128 -6.74 -13.33 -1.70
C ASP A 128 -5.36 -13.17 -2.36
N THR A 129 -5.30 -12.39 -3.46
CA THR A 129 -4.03 -12.13 -4.14
C THR A 129 -3.10 -11.29 -3.28
N ALA A 130 -3.61 -10.26 -2.60
CA ALA A 130 -2.84 -9.46 -1.66
C ALA A 130 -2.43 -10.30 -0.44
N HIS A 131 -3.35 -11.07 0.15
CA HIS A 131 -3.06 -11.93 1.31
C HIS A 131 -1.96 -12.96 1.01
N ARG A 132 -1.99 -13.61 -0.15
CA ARG A 132 -0.92 -14.53 -0.58
C ARG A 132 0.40 -13.82 -0.76
N TRP A 133 0.38 -12.62 -1.35
CA TRP A 133 1.58 -11.83 -1.57
C TRP A 133 2.20 -11.34 -0.26
N LEU A 134 1.39 -10.84 0.69
CA LEU A 134 1.83 -10.42 2.02
C LEU A 134 2.51 -11.57 2.79
N ARG A 135 1.87 -12.75 2.82
CA ARG A 135 2.49 -13.95 3.42
C ARG A 135 3.80 -14.34 2.71
N HIS A 136 3.85 -14.20 1.37
CA HIS A 136 5.07 -14.45 0.61
C HIS A 136 6.19 -13.44 0.91
N LEU A 137 5.85 -12.23 1.31
CA LEU A 137 6.80 -11.23 1.83
C LEU A 137 7.21 -11.46 3.28
N GLY A 138 6.68 -12.49 3.94
CA GLY A 138 6.99 -12.83 5.32
C GLY A 138 6.07 -12.19 6.37
N ALA A 139 4.96 -11.56 5.97
CA ALA A 139 3.99 -11.05 6.92
C ALA A 139 3.23 -12.19 7.60
N SER A 140 3.01 -12.05 8.90
CA SER A 140 2.09 -12.89 9.66
C SER A 140 0.70 -12.25 9.69
N GLU A 141 -0.34 -13.03 9.45
CA GLU A 141 -1.72 -12.60 9.69
C GLU A 141 -1.98 -12.64 11.19
N GLU A 142 -2.34 -11.51 11.79
CA GLU A 142 -2.42 -11.35 13.24
C GLU A 142 -3.85 -11.31 13.77
N CYS A 143 -4.78 -10.72 13.03
CA CYS A 143 -6.19 -10.76 13.39
C CYS A 143 -7.11 -10.51 12.18
N VAL A 144 -8.38 -10.89 12.37
CA VAL A 144 -9.50 -10.56 11.49
C VAL A 144 -10.40 -9.59 12.22
N SER A 145 -10.76 -8.48 11.60
CA SER A 145 -11.57 -7.41 12.19
C SER A 145 -12.87 -7.21 11.38
N PRO A 146 -13.99 -7.84 11.80
CA PRO A 146 -15.29 -7.58 11.20
C PRO A 146 -15.72 -6.14 11.44
N GLY A 147 -16.33 -5.50 10.44
CA GLY A 147 -16.82 -4.13 10.56
C GLY A 147 -15.76 -3.04 10.62
N TYR A 148 -14.52 -3.35 10.19
CA TYR A 148 -13.43 -2.38 10.17
C TYR A 148 -13.58 -1.32 9.07
N GLY A 149 -14.11 -1.73 7.92
CA GLY A 149 -14.40 -0.80 6.82
C GLY A 149 -15.63 0.06 7.13
N ARG A 150 -15.72 1.19 6.46
CA ARG A 150 -16.77 2.22 6.69
C ARG A 150 -18.19 1.69 6.45
N ASP A 151 -18.38 0.73 5.57
CA ASP A 151 -19.66 0.12 5.23
C ASP A 151 -19.82 -1.29 5.86
N GLY A 152 -18.96 -1.62 6.84
CA GLY A 152 -19.01 -2.86 7.60
C GLY A 152 -18.13 -3.98 7.03
N GLU A 153 -17.24 -3.67 6.10
CA GLU A 153 -16.33 -4.65 5.52
C GLU A 153 -15.38 -5.23 6.57
N THR A 154 -15.06 -6.49 6.37
CA THR A 154 -14.07 -7.20 7.21
C THR A 154 -12.68 -7.01 6.64
N PHE A 155 -11.71 -6.75 7.52
CA PHE A 155 -10.29 -6.62 7.18
C PHE A 155 -9.44 -7.60 7.98
N HIS A 156 -8.28 -7.90 7.43
CA HIS A 156 -7.22 -8.71 8.05
C HIS A 156 -6.02 -7.84 8.33
N LEU A 157 -5.47 -7.93 9.54
CA LEU A 157 -4.21 -7.28 9.90
C LEU A 157 -3.06 -8.21 9.59
N PHE A 158 -2.12 -7.73 8.77
CA PHE A 158 -0.84 -8.37 8.51
C PHE A 158 0.29 -7.56 9.11
N GLY A 159 1.28 -8.25 9.71
CA GLY A 159 2.39 -7.59 10.37
C GLY A 159 3.73 -8.29 10.20
N TRP A 160 4.79 -7.51 10.25
CA TRP A 160 6.19 -7.93 10.40
C TRP A 160 6.71 -7.36 11.70
N SER A 161 7.33 -8.19 12.54
CA SER A 161 7.87 -7.79 13.84
C SER A 161 9.33 -8.22 13.96
N LYS A 162 10.18 -7.31 14.46
CA LYS A 162 11.59 -7.60 14.74
C LYS A 162 11.72 -8.74 15.75
N GLY A 163 12.59 -9.69 15.46
CA GLY A 163 12.80 -10.86 16.30
C GLY A 163 11.83 -12.03 16.05
N ARG A 164 10.77 -11.82 15.25
CA ARG A 164 9.87 -12.89 14.79
C ARG A 164 10.03 -13.14 13.28
N ASP A 165 10.00 -12.08 12.49
CA ASP A 165 9.92 -12.15 11.02
C ASP A 165 11.20 -11.63 10.34
N PHE A 166 12.10 -10.96 11.07
CA PHE A 166 13.42 -10.49 10.60
C PHE A 166 14.41 -10.23 11.74
#